data_53727bccbd3ffc3fd53bfc4e023b6018
#
_entry.id   53727bccbd3ffc3fd53bfc4e023b6018
#
_cell.length_a   1.000
_cell.length_b   1.000
_cell.length_c   1.000
_cell.angle_alpha   90.00
_cell.angle_beta   90.00
_cell.angle_gamma   90.00
#
_symmetry.space_group_name_H-M   'P 1'
#
loop_
_entity.id
_entity.type
_entity.pdbx_description
1 polymer ?
#
loop_
_entity_poly.entity_id
_entity_poly.type
_entity_poly.pdbx_seq_one_letter_code
_entity_poly.pdbx_strand_id
1 'polypeptide(L)'
;MTAKRWRRLLRSMGHVVEIVDGYDGQDCDVLVAVHAHKTARSALRYVREVPDGRLVVALSGTDLYRDLATSVRGQQVLEVAHRIVLLQEHGKTLLERRLHKKCHVIHQSVVSPRTIPGKIRRWWQVALIGHVRPVKDPFLLPRAVSELPADSRIRVVHLGGALSERMRSRAEAEMARRPDRYRWLGSRPHWQVMRVLARSRLMVLTSHMEGGANVVGESITAGTPVLSTRISGSIGLLGADYPGFFGAGDAQELRRQLLEAERQGEFYDAISARCAALRSVFAPRRECREWERLLKGVSGDR
;
A
#
# COMPACT_ATOMS: atom_id res chain seq x y z
N MET A 1 2.42 9.08 7.34
CA MET A 1 3.24 9.01 6.09
C MET A 1 2.53 9.64 4.90
N THR A 2 1.30 9.31 4.59
CA THR A 2 0.51 9.82 3.45
C THR A 2 0.41 11.35 3.43
N ALA A 3 -0.01 12.00 4.52
CA ALA A 3 -0.14 13.45 4.60
C ALA A 3 1.19 14.19 4.27
N LYS A 4 2.33 13.73 4.84
CA LYS A 4 3.66 14.33 4.55
C LYS A 4 4.06 14.19 3.07
N ARG A 5 3.65 13.11 2.41
CA ARG A 5 3.89 12.87 1.00
C ARG A 5 3.02 13.80 0.15
N TRP A 6 1.73 13.86 0.41
CA TRP A 6 0.81 14.74 -0.30
C TRP A 6 1.12 16.21 -0.11
N ARG A 7 1.55 16.63 1.10
CA ARG A 7 2.06 18.00 1.29
C ARG A 7 3.18 18.35 0.32
N ARG A 8 4.17 17.46 0.14
CA ARG A 8 5.28 17.71 -0.79
C ARG A 8 4.80 17.78 -2.23
N LEU A 9 3.93 16.86 -2.62
CA LEU A 9 3.37 16.79 -3.96
C LEU A 9 2.52 18.03 -4.28
N LEU A 10 1.57 18.38 -3.43
CA LEU A 10 0.69 19.53 -3.64
C LEU A 10 1.46 20.86 -3.62
N ARG A 11 2.49 20.99 -2.75
CA ARG A 11 3.38 22.16 -2.78
C ARG A 11 4.16 22.26 -4.09
N SER A 12 4.58 21.15 -4.68
CA SER A 12 5.24 21.16 -5.99
C SER A 12 4.30 21.55 -7.15
N MET A 13 2.99 21.53 -6.90
CA MET A 13 1.94 21.99 -7.81
C MET A 13 1.51 23.45 -7.57
N GLY A 14 2.18 24.16 -6.64
CA GLY A 14 1.92 25.57 -6.35
C GLY A 14 0.92 25.82 -5.21
N HIS A 15 0.40 24.79 -4.53
CA HIS A 15 -0.53 24.98 -3.41
C HIS A 15 0.20 25.28 -2.10
N VAL A 16 -0.39 26.14 -1.27
CA VAL A 16 0.02 26.33 0.13
C VAL A 16 -0.61 25.21 0.96
N VAL A 17 0.22 24.38 1.62
CA VAL A 17 -0.27 23.20 2.34
C VAL A 17 0.31 23.13 3.73
N GLU A 18 -0.56 23.06 4.72
CA GLU A 18 -0.25 22.79 6.12
C GLU A 18 -0.71 21.39 6.51
N ILE A 19 -0.03 20.77 7.47
CA ILE A 19 -0.48 19.50 8.10
C ILE A 19 -0.77 19.81 9.55
N VAL A 20 -1.98 19.48 9.94
CA VAL A 20 -2.47 19.62 11.32
C VAL A 20 -2.97 18.27 11.85
N ASP A 21 -2.92 18.06 13.14
CA ASP A 21 -3.47 16.84 13.75
C ASP A 21 -5.00 16.87 13.81
N GLY A 22 -5.59 18.06 13.77
CA GLY A 22 -7.02 18.30 13.70
C GLY A 22 -7.34 19.71 13.24
N TYR A 23 -8.51 19.90 12.63
CA TYR A 23 -9.00 21.23 12.28
C TYR A 23 -9.49 21.96 13.55
N ASP A 24 -8.95 23.14 13.78
CA ASP A 24 -9.26 24.01 14.90
C ASP A 24 -9.41 25.49 14.48
N GLY A 25 -10.15 25.71 13.39
CA GLY A 25 -10.46 27.06 12.89
C GLY A 25 -9.40 27.65 11.95
N GLN A 26 -8.44 26.84 11.44
CA GLN A 26 -7.48 27.33 10.45
C GLN A 26 -8.17 27.73 9.14
N ASP A 27 -7.76 28.87 8.59
CA ASP A 27 -8.25 29.32 7.28
C ASP A 27 -7.69 28.44 6.16
N CYS A 28 -8.59 27.81 5.39
CA CYS A 28 -8.23 27.02 4.23
C CYS A 28 -9.39 26.83 3.26
N ASP A 29 -9.12 26.90 1.96
CA ASP A 29 -10.09 26.65 0.89
C ASP A 29 -10.54 25.17 0.84
N VAL A 30 -9.60 24.26 1.13
CA VAL A 30 -9.79 22.82 1.03
C VAL A 30 -9.23 22.10 2.24
N LEU A 31 -10.07 21.38 2.96
CA LEU A 31 -9.62 20.43 4.00
C LEU A 31 -9.51 19.03 3.41
N VAL A 32 -8.31 18.45 3.46
CA VAL A 32 -8.09 17.03 3.10
C VAL A 32 -8.02 16.19 4.38
N ALA A 33 -9.13 15.57 4.74
CA ALA A 33 -9.25 14.70 5.91
C ALA A 33 -8.76 13.28 5.57
N VAL A 34 -7.66 12.84 6.22
CA VAL A 34 -7.11 11.51 6.01
C VAL A 34 -7.66 10.54 7.06
N HIS A 35 -8.51 9.60 6.64
CA HIS A 35 -9.23 8.64 7.48
C HIS A 35 -10.56 9.18 8.03
N ALA A 36 -11.70 8.86 7.38
CA ALA A 36 -13.01 9.40 7.70
C ALA A 36 -13.41 9.25 9.18
N HIS A 37 -13.22 8.06 9.78
CA HIS A 37 -13.56 7.82 11.18
C HIS A 37 -12.70 8.65 12.15
N LYS A 38 -11.38 8.65 11.99
CA LYS A 38 -10.47 9.31 12.94
C LYS A 38 -10.51 10.82 12.87
N THR A 39 -10.74 11.38 11.69
CA THR A 39 -10.80 12.83 11.47
C THR A 39 -12.24 13.36 11.45
N ALA A 40 -13.23 12.53 11.80
CA ALA A 40 -14.64 12.89 11.69
C ALA A 40 -15.00 14.21 12.43
N ARG A 41 -14.46 14.40 13.64
CA ARG A 41 -14.71 15.64 14.40
C ARG A 41 -14.22 16.88 13.65
N SER A 42 -13.02 16.84 13.14
CA SER A 42 -12.40 17.93 12.37
C SER A 42 -13.14 18.19 11.05
N ALA A 43 -13.48 17.13 10.31
CA ALA A 43 -14.19 17.24 9.04
C ALA A 43 -15.59 17.84 9.20
N LEU A 44 -16.37 17.37 10.17
CA LEU A 44 -17.71 17.89 10.44
C LEU A 44 -17.69 19.31 11.02
N ARG A 45 -16.68 19.66 11.82
CA ARG A 45 -16.48 21.03 12.30
C ARG A 45 -16.16 21.97 11.15
N TYR A 46 -15.25 21.60 10.26
CA TYR A 46 -14.87 22.40 9.10
C TYR A 46 -16.08 22.73 8.20
N VAL A 47 -16.87 21.74 7.84
CA VAL A 47 -18.05 21.96 6.98
C VAL A 47 -19.07 22.92 7.62
N ARG A 48 -19.20 22.89 8.94
CA ARG A 48 -20.09 23.80 9.68
C ARG A 48 -19.55 25.23 9.77
N GLU A 49 -18.24 25.40 9.97
CA GLU A 49 -17.59 26.70 10.20
C GLU A 49 -17.19 27.40 8.91
N VAL A 50 -16.99 26.64 7.80
CA VAL A 50 -16.57 27.17 6.50
C VAL A 50 -17.57 26.72 5.42
N PRO A 51 -18.72 27.39 5.27
CA PRO A 51 -19.79 26.98 4.36
C PRO A 51 -19.33 26.83 2.90
N ASP A 52 -18.43 27.72 2.43
CA ASP A 52 -17.85 27.71 1.09
C ASP A 52 -16.61 26.81 0.99
N GLY A 53 -16.16 26.25 2.10
CA GLY A 53 -15.00 25.38 2.17
C GLY A 53 -15.25 24.03 1.51
N ARG A 54 -14.20 23.42 1.00
CA ARG A 54 -14.28 22.15 0.27
C ARG A 54 -13.67 21.02 1.10
N LEU A 55 -14.48 20.02 1.44
CA LEU A 55 -14.03 18.82 2.16
C LEU A 55 -13.69 17.70 1.19
N VAL A 56 -12.45 17.25 1.20
CA VAL A 56 -11.95 16.04 0.54
C VAL A 56 -11.63 15.00 1.61
N VAL A 57 -12.16 13.78 1.49
CA VAL A 57 -11.91 12.70 2.43
C VAL A 57 -11.10 11.60 1.78
N ALA A 58 -9.96 11.26 2.35
CA ALA A 58 -9.12 10.18 1.84
C ALA A 58 -9.25 8.94 2.73
N LEU A 59 -9.73 7.84 2.14
CA LEU A 59 -9.96 6.60 2.85
C LEU A 59 -8.70 5.74 2.93
N SER A 60 -8.40 5.26 4.13
CA SER A 60 -7.32 4.30 4.39
C SER A 60 -7.85 2.86 4.45
N GLY A 61 -6.94 1.87 4.54
CA GLY A 61 -7.37 0.47 4.62
C GLY A 61 -8.19 0.16 5.86
N THR A 62 -7.77 0.60 7.03
CA THR A 62 -8.53 0.36 8.27
C THR A 62 -9.87 1.07 8.28
N ASP A 63 -9.94 2.26 7.67
CA ASP A 63 -11.15 3.03 7.49
C ASP A 63 -12.17 2.25 6.65
N LEU A 64 -11.74 1.92 5.44
CA LEU A 64 -12.59 1.31 4.41
C LEU A 64 -13.07 -0.10 4.77
N TYR A 65 -12.20 -0.93 5.40
CA TYR A 65 -12.50 -2.35 5.64
C TYR A 65 -12.98 -2.67 7.05
N ARG A 66 -12.92 -1.73 7.99
CA ARG A 66 -13.27 -1.98 9.39
C ARG A 66 -14.08 -0.86 10.01
N ASP A 67 -13.52 0.36 10.03
CA ASP A 67 -14.03 1.42 10.91
C ASP A 67 -15.32 2.05 10.38
N LEU A 68 -15.49 2.19 9.06
CA LEU A 68 -16.68 2.79 8.44
C LEU A 68 -17.96 1.95 8.63
N ALA A 69 -17.85 0.63 8.72
CA ALA A 69 -18.99 -0.24 8.90
C ALA A 69 -19.78 0.07 10.18
N THR A 70 -19.12 0.57 11.22
CA THR A 70 -19.72 0.85 12.53
C THR A 70 -19.66 2.32 12.93
N SER A 71 -19.01 3.18 12.15
CA SER A 71 -18.80 4.59 12.49
C SER A 71 -19.86 5.49 11.88
N VAL A 72 -20.93 5.80 12.64
CA VAL A 72 -21.96 6.77 12.23
C VAL A 72 -21.33 8.11 11.80
N ARG A 73 -20.40 8.66 12.60
CA ARG A 73 -19.72 9.91 12.23
C ARG A 73 -18.84 9.78 10.99
N GLY A 74 -18.18 8.66 10.80
CA GLY A 74 -17.40 8.40 9.58
C GLY A 74 -18.30 8.37 8.34
N GLN A 75 -19.47 7.75 8.42
CA GLN A 75 -20.47 7.75 7.36
C GLN A 75 -21.00 9.16 7.08
N GLN A 76 -21.34 9.94 8.12
CA GLN A 76 -21.74 11.34 7.98
C GLN A 76 -20.69 12.18 7.23
N VAL A 77 -19.41 11.96 7.52
CA VAL A 77 -18.30 12.64 6.82
C VAL A 77 -18.31 12.33 5.33
N LEU A 78 -18.60 11.08 4.94
CA LEU A 78 -18.70 10.72 3.50
C LEU A 78 -19.88 11.43 2.82
N GLU A 79 -21.00 11.60 3.53
CA GLU A 79 -22.18 12.29 3.00
C GLU A 79 -21.89 13.77 2.71
N VAL A 80 -21.21 14.47 3.63
CA VAL A 80 -20.91 15.89 3.49
C VAL A 80 -19.64 16.18 2.67
N ALA A 81 -18.84 15.15 2.38
CA ALA A 81 -17.64 15.30 1.57
C ALA A 81 -17.99 15.71 0.13
N HIS A 82 -17.23 16.65 -0.43
CA HIS A 82 -17.29 17.02 -1.85
C HIS A 82 -16.66 15.95 -2.72
N ARG A 83 -15.52 15.39 -2.29
CA ARG A 83 -14.82 14.31 -2.97
C ARG A 83 -14.29 13.28 -1.98
N ILE A 84 -14.23 12.03 -2.42
CA ILE A 84 -13.72 10.90 -1.65
C ILE A 84 -12.54 10.31 -2.43
N VAL A 85 -11.35 10.32 -1.85
CA VAL A 85 -10.14 9.73 -2.44
C VAL A 85 -10.00 8.29 -1.99
N LEU A 86 -9.93 7.40 -2.96
CA LEU A 86 -9.61 5.98 -2.80
C LEU A 86 -8.19 5.72 -3.33
N LEU A 87 -7.48 4.77 -2.73
CA LEU A 87 -6.10 4.45 -3.10
C LEU A 87 -6.02 3.37 -4.20
N GLN A 88 -7.16 2.80 -4.58
CA GLN A 88 -7.31 1.78 -5.63
C GLN A 88 -8.79 1.62 -6.02
N GLU A 89 -9.03 1.06 -7.22
CA GLU A 89 -10.37 1.01 -7.85
C GLU A 89 -11.39 0.13 -7.10
N HIS A 90 -10.97 -1.03 -6.59
CA HIS A 90 -11.86 -1.97 -5.91
C HIS A 90 -12.44 -1.39 -4.60
N GLY A 91 -11.87 -0.30 -4.08
CA GLY A 91 -12.41 0.41 -2.91
C GLY A 91 -13.81 0.98 -3.13
N LYS A 92 -14.20 1.28 -4.38
CA LYS A 92 -15.56 1.75 -4.71
C LYS A 92 -16.62 0.72 -4.39
N THR A 93 -16.33 -0.58 -4.56
CA THR A 93 -17.32 -1.65 -4.34
C THR A 93 -17.75 -1.80 -2.87
N LEU A 94 -16.99 -1.19 -1.96
CA LEU A 94 -17.24 -1.20 -0.52
C LEU A 94 -18.06 0.01 -0.04
N LEU A 95 -18.33 0.94 -0.93
CA LEU A 95 -19.11 2.13 -0.66
C LEU A 95 -20.49 2.04 -1.34
N GLU A 96 -21.47 2.69 -0.75
CA GLU A 96 -22.80 2.79 -1.33
C GLU A 96 -22.74 3.48 -2.71
N ARG A 97 -23.54 2.99 -3.66
CA ARG A 97 -23.55 3.48 -5.05
C ARG A 97 -23.74 4.99 -5.16
N ARG A 98 -24.54 5.60 -4.27
CA ARG A 98 -24.75 7.06 -4.25
C ARG A 98 -23.49 7.88 -4.02
N LEU A 99 -22.47 7.29 -3.33
CA LEU A 99 -21.18 7.93 -3.08
C LEU A 99 -20.21 7.80 -4.25
N HIS A 100 -20.46 6.89 -5.21
CA HIS A 100 -19.52 6.59 -6.29
C HIS A 100 -19.19 7.81 -7.16
N LYS A 101 -20.15 8.73 -7.35
CA LYS A 101 -19.94 9.99 -8.10
C LYS A 101 -18.95 10.94 -7.44
N LYS A 102 -18.76 10.83 -6.11
CA LYS A 102 -17.78 11.60 -5.35
C LYS A 102 -16.40 10.93 -5.30
N CYS A 103 -16.30 9.64 -5.69
CA CYS A 103 -15.08 8.85 -5.56
C CYS A 103 -14.08 9.15 -6.68
N HIS A 104 -12.85 9.44 -6.29
CA HIS A 104 -11.69 9.58 -7.15
C HIS A 104 -10.60 8.62 -6.73
N VAL A 105 -10.03 7.86 -7.68
CA VAL A 105 -8.94 6.96 -7.38
C VAL A 105 -7.62 7.67 -7.65
N ILE A 106 -6.83 7.84 -6.60
CA ILE A 106 -5.49 8.43 -6.66
C ILE A 106 -4.49 7.42 -6.13
N HIS A 107 -3.82 6.72 -7.05
CA HIS A 107 -2.76 5.79 -6.68
C HIS A 107 -1.57 6.55 -6.12
N GLN A 108 -1.02 6.05 -5.01
CA GLN A 108 0.15 6.67 -4.41
C GLN A 108 1.38 6.37 -5.26
N SER A 109 2.01 7.39 -5.80
CA SER A 109 3.17 7.26 -6.67
C SER A 109 4.45 6.90 -5.93
N VAL A 110 5.42 6.41 -6.65
CA VAL A 110 6.75 6.07 -6.15
C VAL A 110 7.80 6.79 -7.00
N VAL A 111 8.71 7.48 -6.35
CA VAL A 111 9.87 8.05 -7.02
C VAL A 111 10.86 6.93 -7.31
N SER A 112 11.15 6.71 -8.60
CA SER A 112 12.16 5.73 -8.99
C SER A 112 13.54 6.13 -8.46
N PRO A 113 14.30 5.19 -7.89
CA PRO A 113 15.69 5.48 -7.54
C PRO A 113 16.48 5.84 -8.79
N ARG A 114 17.43 6.78 -8.67
CA ARG A 114 18.30 7.20 -9.79
C ARG A 114 19.10 6.03 -10.36
N THR A 115 19.53 5.12 -9.49
CA THR A 115 20.26 3.90 -9.88
C THR A 115 19.53 2.69 -9.33
N ILE A 116 19.19 1.74 -10.19
CA ILE A 116 18.59 0.47 -9.82
C ILE A 116 19.72 -0.58 -9.81
N PRO A 117 20.11 -1.12 -8.64
CA PRO A 117 21.14 -2.13 -8.56
C PRO A 117 20.66 -3.43 -9.19
N GLY A 118 21.59 -4.20 -9.76
CA GLY A 118 21.27 -5.53 -10.32
C GLY A 118 20.79 -6.52 -9.26
N LYS A 119 20.03 -7.52 -9.72
CA LYS A 119 19.50 -8.60 -8.88
C LYS A 119 20.64 -9.41 -8.25
N ILE A 120 20.45 -9.89 -7.01
CA ILE A 120 21.42 -10.80 -6.37
C ILE A 120 21.49 -12.10 -7.17
N ARG A 121 22.72 -12.58 -7.44
CA ARG A 121 22.96 -13.81 -8.21
C ARG A 121 23.29 -15.02 -7.34
N ARG A 122 23.88 -14.79 -6.14
CA ARG A 122 24.31 -15.85 -5.23
C ARG A 122 23.16 -16.72 -4.72
N TRP A 123 21.98 -16.10 -4.50
CA TRP A 123 20.74 -16.77 -4.09
C TRP A 123 19.54 -16.11 -4.76
N TRP A 124 18.38 -16.75 -4.68
CA TRP A 124 17.13 -16.21 -5.19
C TRP A 124 16.44 -15.39 -4.10
N GLN A 125 16.72 -14.08 -4.05
CA GLN A 125 16.23 -13.22 -2.98
C GLN A 125 14.75 -12.90 -3.16
N VAL A 126 13.97 -13.11 -2.09
CA VAL A 126 12.57 -12.70 -1.93
C VAL A 126 12.50 -11.62 -0.86
N ALA A 127 11.85 -10.50 -1.17
CA ALA A 127 11.62 -9.42 -0.21
C ALA A 127 10.26 -9.59 0.48
N LEU A 128 10.22 -9.38 1.79
CA LEU A 128 9.02 -9.18 2.60
C LEU A 128 9.12 -7.80 3.24
N ILE A 129 8.23 -6.88 2.88
CA ILE A 129 8.29 -5.49 3.35
C ILE A 129 7.01 -5.15 4.11
N GLY A 130 7.14 -4.94 5.40
CA GLY A 130 6.03 -4.57 6.26
C GLY A 130 6.36 -4.71 7.73
N HIS A 131 5.68 -3.94 8.57
CA HIS A 131 5.82 -4.09 10.01
C HIS A 131 5.39 -5.48 10.48
N VAL A 132 6.09 -6.01 11.48
CA VAL A 132 5.74 -7.28 12.14
C VAL A 132 4.52 -7.03 13.02
N ARG A 133 3.33 -7.27 12.46
CA ARG A 133 2.03 -7.14 13.14
C ARG A 133 0.99 -8.09 12.52
N PRO A 134 -0.03 -8.54 13.29
CA PRO A 134 -0.94 -9.61 12.86
C PRO A 134 -1.61 -9.37 11.50
N VAL A 135 -2.11 -8.17 11.23
CA VAL A 135 -2.81 -7.86 9.98
C VAL A 135 -1.94 -8.01 8.72
N LYS A 136 -0.60 -8.00 8.89
CA LYS A 136 0.37 -8.20 7.79
C LYS A 136 0.74 -9.66 7.57
N ASP A 137 0.33 -10.56 8.46
CA ASP A 137 0.74 -11.98 8.51
C ASP A 137 2.23 -12.21 8.17
N PRO A 138 3.14 -11.57 8.94
CA PRO A 138 4.56 -11.54 8.61
C PRO A 138 5.24 -12.91 8.69
N PHE A 139 4.57 -13.90 9.27
CA PHE A 139 5.10 -15.25 9.49
C PHE A 139 4.60 -16.29 8.47
N LEU A 140 3.71 -15.89 7.55
CA LEU A 140 3.26 -16.76 6.48
C LEU A 140 4.42 -17.13 5.55
N LEU A 141 5.20 -16.14 5.10
CA LEU A 141 6.33 -16.38 4.21
C LEU A 141 7.45 -17.21 4.87
N PRO A 142 7.93 -16.93 6.11
CA PRO A 142 8.82 -17.83 6.84
C PRO A 142 8.32 -19.28 6.90
N ARG A 143 7.03 -19.50 7.18
CA ARG A 143 6.40 -20.83 7.19
C ARG A 143 6.44 -21.48 5.80
N ALA A 144 6.10 -20.75 4.74
CA ALA A 144 6.16 -21.28 3.38
C ALA A 144 7.58 -21.69 2.95
N VAL A 145 8.61 -20.92 3.32
CA VAL A 145 9.99 -21.22 2.94
C VAL A 145 10.66 -22.27 3.83
N SER A 146 10.09 -22.56 5.02
CA SER A 146 10.64 -23.60 5.93
C SER A 146 10.57 -25.00 5.33
N GLU A 147 9.66 -25.23 4.41
CA GLU A 147 9.40 -26.53 3.80
C GLU A 147 9.88 -26.58 2.32
N LEU A 148 10.72 -25.64 1.90
CA LEU A 148 11.32 -25.67 0.57
C LEU A 148 12.35 -26.80 0.45
N PRO A 149 12.50 -27.40 -0.74
CA PRO A 149 13.54 -28.40 -1.00
C PRO A 149 14.95 -27.88 -0.70
N ALA A 150 15.88 -28.78 -0.40
CA ALA A 150 17.25 -28.41 -0.02
C ALA A 150 18.00 -27.68 -1.14
N ASP A 151 17.71 -28.01 -2.41
CA ASP A 151 18.30 -27.40 -3.60
C ASP A 151 17.73 -26.03 -3.95
N SER A 152 16.59 -25.62 -3.36
CA SER A 152 16.04 -24.28 -3.57
C SER A 152 17.00 -23.22 -3.05
N ARG A 153 17.23 -22.19 -3.86
CA ARG A 153 18.11 -21.04 -3.57
C ARG A 153 17.37 -19.86 -2.95
N ILE A 154 16.07 -20.00 -2.67
CA ILE A 154 15.23 -18.94 -2.10
C ILE A 154 15.73 -18.54 -0.72
N ARG A 155 15.91 -17.21 -0.54
CA ARG A 155 16.22 -16.57 0.74
C ARG A 155 15.36 -15.35 0.91
N VAL A 156 14.72 -15.24 2.06
CA VAL A 156 13.83 -14.13 2.42
C VAL A 156 14.60 -13.06 3.19
N VAL A 157 14.45 -11.82 2.75
CA VAL A 157 14.88 -10.62 3.49
C VAL A 157 13.64 -9.83 3.89
N HIS A 158 13.39 -9.75 5.21
CA HIS A 158 12.24 -9.04 5.76
C HIS A 158 12.67 -7.70 6.37
N LEU A 159 12.04 -6.60 5.91
CA LEU A 159 12.21 -5.25 6.45
C LEU A 159 10.89 -4.74 7.01
N GLY A 160 10.95 -4.30 8.25
CA GLY A 160 9.83 -3.71 8.98
C GLY A 160 10.01 -3.87 10.48
N GLY A 161 9.68 -2.85 11.23
CA GLY A 161 9.77 -2.86 12.69
C GLY A 161 8.69 -3.73 13.32
N ALA A 162 8.99 -4.35 14.44
CA ALA A 162 7.99 -4.97 15.30
C ALA A 162 7.27 -3.90 16.12
N LEU A 163 5.94 -3.99 16.21
CA LEU A 163 5.11 -3.04 16.95
C LEU A 163 4.85 -3.49 18.40
N SER A 164 5.33 -4.66 18.80
CA SER A 164 5.31 -5.15 20.19
C SER A 164 6.49 -6.07 20.43
N GLU A 165 6.87 -6.24 21.70
CA GLU A 165 7.96 -7.15 22.10
C GLU A 165 7.64 -8.60 21.74
N ARG A 166 6.40 -9.03 21.93
CA ARG A 166 5.94 -10.37 21.51
C ARG A 166 6.20 -10.62 20.02
N MET A 167 5.94 -9.60 19.16
CA MET A 167 6.18 -9.73 17.72
C MET A 167 7.67 -9.72 17.39
N ARG A 168 8.48 -8.96 18.14
CA ARG A 168 9.93 -8.94 18.01
C ARG A 168 10.51 -10.32 18.32
N SER A 169 10.24 -10.83 19.51
CA SER A 169 10.74 -12.15 19.96
C SER A 169 10.35 -13.27 19.01
N ARG A 170 9.12 -13.22 18.45
CA ARG A 170 8.69 -14.19 17.45
C ARG A 170 9.47 -14.07 16.14
N ALA A 171 9.77 -12.86 15.66
CA ALA A 171 10.55 -12.68 14.43
C ALA A 171 12.00 -13.15 14.59
N GLU A 172 12.58 -12.92 15.76
CA GLU A 172 13.92 -13.42 16.14
C GLU A 172 13.94 -14.95 16.22
N ALA A 173 12.92 -15.55 16.83
CA ALA A 173 12.78 -17.01 16.88
C ALA A 173 12.63 -17.64 15.51
N GLU A 174 11.83 -17.04 14.60
CA GLU A 174 11.74 -17.53 13.22
C GLU A 174 13.07 -17.41 12.47
N MET A 175 13.82 -16.32 12.69
CA MET A 175 15.16 -16.16 12.11
C MET A 175 16.15 -17.20 12.66
N ALA A 176 16.10 -17.50 13.96
CA ALA A 176 16.96 -18.50 14.60
C ALA A 176 16.66 -19.93 14.10
N ARG A 177 15.39 -20.24 13.80
CA ARG A 177 15.00 -21.57 13.25
C ARG A 177 15.52 -21.82 11.83
N ARG A 178 15.64 -20.77 11.01
CA ARG A 178 16.00 -20.87 9.58
C ARG A 178 16.94 -19.74 9.15
N PRO A 179 18.14 -19.67 9.74
CA PRO A 179 19.08 -18.57 9.49
C PRO A 179 19.57 -18.50 8.04
N ASP A 180 19.53 -19.62 7.32
CA ASP A 180 19.86 -19.75 5.91
C ASP A 180 18.72 -19.32 4.98
N ARG A 181 17.46 -19.32 5.44
CA ARG A 181 16.25 -19.08 4.62
C ARG A 181 15.57 -17.75 4.92
N TYR A 182 15.61 -17.27 6.15
CA TYR A 182 14.89 -16.08 6.58
C TYR A 182 15.76 -15.15 7.41
N ARG A 183 15.81 -13.89 7.02
CA ARG A 183 16.54 -12.84 7.72
C ARG A 183 15.65 -11.62 7.94
N TRP A 184 15.32 -11.34 9.19
CA TRP A 184 14.62 -10.12 9.58
C TRP A 184 15.64 -9.04 9.93
N LEU A 185 15.48 -7.84 9.32
CA LEU A 185 16.41 -6.71 9.47
C LEU A 185 15.84 -5.56 10.31
N GLY A 186 14.60 -5.71 10.81
CA GLY A 186 13.93 -4.64 11.54
C GLY A 186 13.55 -3.44 10.66
N SER A 187 13.29 -2.29 11.29
CA SER A 187 12.98 -1.06 10.56
C SER A 187 14.22 -0.53 9.82
N ARG A 188 14.01 -0.09 8.58
CA ARG A 188 15.09 0.47 7.75
C ARG A 188 14.60 1.75 7.06
N PRO A 189 15.50 2.71 6.77
CA PRO A 189 15.18 3.88 5.95
C PRO A 189 14.65 3.48 4.58
N HIS A 190 13.74 4.29 4.01
CA HIS A 190 13.05 3.98 2.75
C HIS A 190 14.00 3.68 1.59
N TRP A 191 15.14 4.38 1.49
CA TRP A 191 16.13 4.09 0.45
C TRP A 191 16.71 2.68 0.52
N GLN A 192 16.86 2.12 1.74
CA GLN A 192 17.29 0.72 1.92
C GLN A 192 16.18 -0.25 1.49
N VAL A 193 14.90 0.07 1.79
CA VAL A 193 13.76 -0.70 1.31
C VAL A 193 13.79 -0.78 -0.22
N MET A 194 13.90 0.36 -0.89
CA MET A 194 13.97 0.42 -2.35
C MET A 194 15.17 -0.36 -2.92
N ARG A 195 16.32 -0.30 -2.24
CA ARG A 195 17.52 -1.06 -2.62
C ARG A 195 17.32 -2.57 -2.46
N VAL A 196 16.67 -3.03 -1.38
CA VAL A 196 16.36 -4.45 -1.18
C VAL A 196 15.36 -4.94 -2.22
N LEU A 197 14.29 -4.17 -2.48
CA LEU A 197 13.35 -4.48 -3.54
C LEU A 197 14.06 -4.62 -4.89
N ALA A 198 14.84 -3.63 -5.30
CA ALA A 198 15.56 -3.67 -6.59
C ALA A 198 16.50 -4.87 -6.74
N ARG A 199 17.10 -5.32 -5.64
CA ARG A 199 18.01 -6.49 -5.62
C ARG A 199 17.29 -7.83 -5.52
N SER A 200 15.99 -7.84 -5.19
CA SER A 200 15.18 -9.05 -5.04
C SER A 200 14.62 -9.53 -6.37
N ARG A 201 14.49 -10.85 -6.51
CA ARG A 201 13.80 -11.47 -7.65
C ARG A 201 12.28 -11.34 -7.54
N LEU A 202 11.78 -11.32 -6.32
CA LEU A 202 10.36 -11.31 -6.01
C LEU A 202 10.10 -10.52 -4.73
N MET A 203 8.94 -9.90 -4.62
CA MET A 203 8.37 -9.37 -3.38
C MET A 203 7.09 -10.13 -3.05
N VAL A 204 6.89 -10.46 -1.78
CA VAL A 204 5.68 -11.12 -1.30
C VAL A 204 4.92 -10.19 -0.35
N LEU A 205 3.62 -10.03 -0.60
CA LEU A 205 2.68 -9.35 0.28
C LEU A 205 1.74 -10.39 0.91
N THR A 206 1.82 -10.55 2.23
CA THR A 206 1.08 -11.59 2.99
C THR A 206 -0.10 -11.04 3.78
N SER A 207 -0.44 -9.78 3.60
CA SER A 207 -1.42 -9.05 4.42
C SER A 207 -2.84 -9.62 4.29
N HIS A 208 -3.60 -9.60 5.39
CA HIS A 208 -5.04 -9.87 5.40
C HIS A 208 -5.87 -8.64 5.00
N MET A 209 -5.32 -7.44 5.11
CA MET A 209 -6.02 -6.20 4.81
C MET A 209 -5.06 -5.09 4.39
N GLU A 210 -5.36 -4.41 3.26
CA GLU A 210 -4.66 -3.24 2.74
C GLU A 210 -5.62 -2.29 2.03
N GLY A 211 -5.49 -0.99 2.25
CA GLY A 211 -6.25 0.02 1.51
C GLY A 211 -5.67 0.34 0.14
N GLY A 212 -4.35 0.24 0.06
CA GLY A 212 -3.52 0.45 -1.12
C GLY A 212 -2.08 0.29 -0.65
N ALA A 213 -1.54 -0.94 -0.78
CA ALA A 213 -0.22 -1.27 -0.25
C ALA A 213 0.87 -0.54 -1.03
N ASN A 214 1.44 0.52 -0.45
CA ASN A 214 2.53 1.30 -1.08
C ASN A 214 3.67 0.41 -1.57
N VAL A 215 3.98 -0.66 -0.82
CA VAL A 215 5.05 -1.59 -1.16
C VAL A 215 4.84 -2.30 -2.50
N VAL A 216 3.59 -2.47 -2.96
CA VAL A 216 3.28 -3.01 -4.29
C VAL A 216 3.79 -2.05 -5.36
N GLY A 217 3.44 -0.77 -5.27
CA GLY A 217 3.94 0.27 -6.18
C GLY A 217 5.46 0.43 -6.10
N GLU A 218 6.04 0.35 -4.89
CA GLU A 218 7.48 0.40 -4.65
C GLU A 218 8.20 -0.78 -5.34
N SER A 219 7.65 -1.99 -5.21
CA SER A 219 8.19 -3.19 -5.84
C SER A 219 8.16 -3.11 -7.36
N ILE A 220 7.00 -2.74 -7.92
CA ILE A 220 6.80 -2.56 -9.37
C ILE A 220 7.75 -1.49 -9.92
N THR A 221 7.89 -0.35 -9.21
CA THR A 221 8.80 0.73 -9.61
C THR A 221 10.26 0.31 -9.54
N ALA A 222 10.63 -0.53 -8.58
CA ALA A 222 11.97 -1.11 -8.45
C ALA A 222 12.25 -2.24 -9.47
N GLY A 223 11.27 -2.60 -10.32
CA GLY A 223 11.42 -3.70 -11.29
C GLY A 223 11.41 -5.09 -10.66
N THR A 224 10.61 -5.25 -9.59
CA THR A 224 10.51 -6.52 -8.87
C THR A 224 9.04 -6.99 -8.88
N PRO A 225 8.74 -8.14 -9.49
CA PRO A 225 7.39 -8.68 -9.52
C PRO A 225 6.89 -9.05 -8.13
N VAL A 226 5.58 -9.21 -7.99
CA VAL A 226 4.88 -9.34 -6.72
C VAL A 226 4.12 -10.67 -6.67
N LEU A 227 4.23 -11.43 -5.58
CA LEU A 227 3.17 -12.35 -5.16
C LEU A 227 2.36 -11.69 -4.05
N SER A 228 1.06 -11.81 -4.09
CA SER A 228 0.20 -11.10 -3.13
C SER A 228 -0.98 -11.97 -2.69
N THR A 229 -1.35 -11.83 -1.42
CA THR A 229 -2.65 -12.33 -0.98
C THR A 229 -3.76 -11.71 -1.83
N ARG A 230 -4.77 -12.54 -2.20
CA ARG A 230 -5.95 -12.13 -2.96
C ARG A 230 -6.93 -11.38 -2.05
N ILE A 231 -6.61 -10.15 -1.74
CA ILE A 231 -7.44 -9.25 -0.93
C ILE A 231 -7.88 -8.04 -1.76
N SER A 232 -8.95 -7.38 -1.36
CA SER A 232 -9.53 -6.24 -2.08
C SER A 232 -8.51 -5.17 -2.45
N GLY A 233 -7.64 -4.78 -1.52
CA GLY A 233 -6.59 -3.79 -1.78
C GLY A 233 -5.56 -4.23 -2.84
N SER A 234 -5.24 -5.53 -2.91
CA SER A 234 -4.33 -6.10 -3.91
C SER A 234 -5.02 -6.24 -5.26
N ILE A 235 -6.28 -6.68 -5.28
CA ILE A 235 -7.11 -6.78 -6.49
C ILE A 235 -7.21 -5.41 -7.18
N GLY A 236 -7.49 -4.36 -6.41
CA GLY A 236 -7.60 -3.01 -6.95
C GLY A 236 -6.30 -2.39 -7.48
N LEU A 237 -5.13 -2.90 -7.05
CA LEU A 237 -3.82 -2.46 -7.53
C LEU A 237 -3.29 -3.29 -8.70
N LEU A 238 -3.51 -4.61 -8.69
CA LEU A 238 -2.89 -5.56 -9.61
C LEU A 238 -3.84 -6.04 -10.71
N GLY A 239 -5.16 -5.84 -10.52
CA GLY A 239 -6.22 -6.38 -11.38
C GLY A 239 -6.74 -7.72 -10.85
N ALA A 240 -8.00 -8.05 -11.15
CA ALA A 240 -8.65 -9.25 -10.64
C ALA A 240 -8.08 -10.56 -11.21
N ASP A 241 -7.51 -10.49 -12.40
CA ASP A 241 -6.92 -11.57 -13.19
C ASP A 241 -5.40 -11.70 -13.00
N TYR A 242 -4.83 -11.04 -12.00
CA TYR A 242 -3.39 -11.09 -11.74
C TYR A 242 -2.95 -12.51 -11.34
N PRO A 243 -1.97 -13.13 -12.07
CA PRO A 243 -1.62 -14.53 -11.87
C PRO A 243 -0.86 -14.83 -10.57
N GLY A 244 -0.24 -13.81 -9.96
CA GLY A 244 0.55 -13.94 -8.72
C GLY A 244 -0.29 -13.81 -7.43
N PHE A 245 -1.59 -14.06 -7.46
CA PHE A 245 -2.41 -14.13 -6.26
C PHE A 245 -2.37 -15.51 -5.61
N PHE A 246 -2.42 -15.51 -4.26
CA PHE A 246 -2.61 -16.69 -3.43
C PHE A 246 -3.59 -16.40 -2.29
N GLY A 247 -4.14 -17.46 -1.69
CA GLY A 247 -5.09 -17.37 -0.57
C GLY A 247 -4.45 -16.75 0.69
N ALA A 248 -5.20 -15.89 1.39
CA ALA A 248 -4.73 -15.32 2.66
C ALA A 248 -4.52 -16.44 3.70
N GLY A 249 -3.33 -16.51 4.30
CA GLY A 249 -2.94 -17.56 5.25
C GLY A 249 -2.51 -18.89 4.60
N ASP A 250 -2.60 -19.02 3.27
CA ASP A 250 -2.24 -20.24 2.55
C ASP A 250 -0.73 -20.32 2.27
N ALA A 251 -0.01 -20.96 3.19
CA ALA A 251 1.44 -21.18 3.05
C ALA A 251 1.78 -22.22 1.98
N GLN A 252 0.88 -23.17 1.72
CA GLN A 252 1.12 -24.24 0.76
C GLN A 252 1.03 -23.69 -0.67
N GLU A 253 -0.02 -22.92 -0.97
CA GLU A 253 -0.13 -22.25 -2.27
C GLU A 253 1.04 -21.28 -2.49
N LEU A 254 1.37 -20.45 -1.48
CA LEU A 254 2.52 -19.55 -1.56
C LEU A 254 3.83 -20.30 -1.83
N ARG A 255 4.07 -21.44 -1.17
CA ARG A 255 5.25 -22.27 -1.42
C ARG A 255 5.30 -22.79 -2.85
N ARG A 256 4.17 -23.30 -3.37
CA ARG A 256 4.07 -23.77 -4.76
C ARG A 256 4.45 -22.66 -5.74
N GLN A 257 3.86 -21.46 -5.58
CA GLN A 257 4.14 -20.32 -6.45
C GLN A 257 5.59 -19.81 -6.33
N LEU A 258 6.19 -19.87 -5.14
CA LEU A 258 7.59 -19.52 -4.92
C LEU A 258 8.53 -20.45 -5.71
N LEU A 259 8.30 -21.77 -5.66
CA LEU A 259 9.09 -22.76 -6.40
C LEU A 259 8.90 -22.59 -7.91
N GLU A 260 7.69 -22.35 -8.36
CA GLU A 260 7.38 -22.11 -9.77
C GLU A 260 8.09 -20.84 -10.27
N ALA A 261 8.04 -19.76 -9.49
CA ALA A 261 8.74 -18.51 -9.82
C ALA A 261 10.26 -18.67 -9.79
N GLU A 262 10.83 -19.50 -8.90
CA GLU A 262 12.27 -19.75 -8.84
C GLU A 262 12.81 -20.40 -10.10
N ARG A 263 12.01 -21.24 -10.78
CA ARG A 263 12.35 -21.86 -12.07
C ARG A 263 12.48 -20.84 -13.20
N GLN A 264 11.98 -19.62 -13.01
CA GLN A 264 12.03 -18.50 -13.96
C GLN A 264 11.43 -18.87 -15.35
N GLY A 265 10.36 -19.66 -15.35
CA GLY A 265 9.61 -20.01 -16.55
C GLY A 265 8.40 -19.07 -16.78
N GLU A 266 7.43 -19.55 -17.55
CA GLU A 266 6.25 -18.77 -18.00
C GLU A 266 5.51 -18.04 -16.87
N PHE A 267 5.38 -18.69 -15.70
CA PHE A 267 4.73 -18.05 -14.55
C PHE A 267 5.47 -16.80 -14.07
N TYR A 268 6.82 -16.88 -13.93
CA TYR A 268 7.61 -15.73 -13.51
C TYR A 268 7.58 -14.62 -14.55
N ASP A 269 7.60 -14.96 -15.83
CA ASP A 269 7.50 -14.01 -16.93
C ASP A 269 6.13 -13.33 -16.97
N ALA A 270 5.05 -14.09 -16.75
CA ALA A 270 3.69 -13.55 -16.70
C ALA A 270 3.51 -12.54 -15.56
N ILE A 271 3.91 -12.86 -14.31
CA ILE A 271 3.84 -11.92 -13.20
C ILE A 271 4.75 -10.70 -13.42
N SER A 272 5.90 -10.88 -14.03
CA SER A 272 6.85 -9.80 -14.34
C SER A 272 6.28 -8.84 -15.39
N ALA A 273 5.71 -9.36 -16.46
CA ALA A 273 5.08 -8.57 -17.53
C ALA A 273 3.87 -7.77 -17.01
N ARG A 274 3.01 -8.40 -16.19
CA ARG A 274 1.86 -7.71 -15.57
C ARG A 274 2.34 -6.58 -14.64
N CYS A 275 3.35 -6.81 -13.81
CA CYS A 275 3.92 -5.76 -12.97
C CYS A 275 4.56 -4.64 -13.81
N ALA A 276 5.28 -4.96 -14.86
CA ALA A 276 5.89 -3.97 -15.75
C ALA A 276 4.85 -3.06 -16.42
N ALA A 277 3.73 -3.63 -16.89
CA ALA A 277 2.61 -2.88 -17.48
C ALA A 277 1.98 -1.88 -16.49
N LEU A 278 1.98 -2.20 -15.20
CA LEU A 278 1.43 -1.33 -14.14
C LEU A 278 2.39 -0.21 -13.71
N ARG A 279 3.64 -0.19 -14.16
CA ARG A 279 4.64 0.78 -13.67
C ARG A 279 4.22 2.24 -13.84
N SER A 280 3.56 2.58 -14.95
CA SER A 280 3.09 3.93 -15.23
C SER A 280 2.00 4.41 -14.27
N VAL A 281 1.25 3.48 -13.65
CA VAL A 281 0.20 3.77 -12.67
C VAL A 281 0.80 4.44 -11.43
N PHE A 282 2.03 4.06 -11.06
CA PHE A 282 2.73 4.57 -9.88
C PHE A 282 3.69 5.71 -10.20
N ALA A 283 3.59 6.33 -11.38
CA ALA A 283 4.42 7.47 -11.75
C ALA A 283 3.99 8.76 -11.02
N PRO A 284 4.92 9.59 -10.48
CA PRO A 284 4.57 10.84 -9.80
C PRO A 284 3.73 11.81 -10.65
N ARG A 285 4.03 11.91 -11.96
CA ARG A 285 3.24 12.74 -12.89
C ARG A 285 1.77 12.31 -12.98
N ARG A 286 1.47 11.01 -12.80
CA ARG A 286 0.09 10.53 -12.81
C ARG A 286 -0.63 10.97 -11.53
N GLU A 287 -0.04 10.79 -10.36
CA GLU A 287 -0.62 11.23 -9.11
C GLU A 287 -0.87 12.76 -9.09
N CYS A 288 0.08 13.57 -9.59
CA CYS A 288 -0.13 15.02 -9.76
C CYS A 288 -1.38 15.29 -10.60
N ARG A 289 -1.50 14.69 -11.79
CA ARG A 289 -2.65 14.90 -12.68
C ARG A 289 -3.99 14.51 -12.04
N GLU A 290 -4.02 13.41 -11.26
CA GLU A 290 -5.26 13.02 -10.59
C GLU A 290 -5.63 14.02 -9.46
N TRP A 291 -4.65 14.54 -8.74
CA TRP A 291 -4.89 15.62 -7.79
C TRP A 291 -5.35 16.92 -8.47
N GLU A 292 -4.73 17.32 -9.59
CA GLU A 292 -5.16 18.49 -10.36
C GLU A 292 -6.62 18.36 -10.81
N ARG A 293 -7.02 17.21 -11.35
CA ARG A 293 -8.40 16.94 -11.76
C ARG A 293 -9.37 17.02 -10.59
N LEU A 294 -8.99 16.42 -9.45
CA LEU A 294 -9.82 16.44 -8.25
C LEU A 294 -10.01 17.87 -7.75
N LEU A 295 -8.93 18.64 -7.61
CA LEU A 295 -8.98 20.01 -7.09
C LEU A 295 -9.71 20.96 -8.03
N LYS A 296 -9.53 20.86 -9.35
CA LYS A 296 -10.31 21.62 -10.35
C LYS A 296 -11.80 21.31 -10.25
N GLY A 297 -12.18 20.03 -10.12
CA GLY A 297 -13.56 19.63 -9.93
C GLY A 297 -14.18 20.13 -8.62
N VAL A 298 -13.37 20.28 -7.58
CA VAL A 298 -13.82 20.84 -6.29
C VAL A 298 -14.00 22.36 -6.36
N SER A 299 -13.17 23.07 -7.13
CA SER A 299 -13.25 24.54 -7.30
C SER A 299 -14.31 24.96 -8.31
N GLY A 300 -14.65 24.11 -9.29
CA GLY A 300 -15.62 24.38 -10.34
C GLY A 300 -17.10 24.18 -9.96
N ASP A 301 -17.37 23.55 -8.83
CA ASP A 301 -18.73 23.36 -8.29
C ASP A 301 -19.25 24.59 -7.51
N ARG A 302 -18.86 25.83 -7.94
CA ARG A 302 -19.39 27.11 -7.42
C ARG A 302 -20.61 27.54 -8.22
#